data_08364c6f5540fe865b3a01ad5d99309e
#
_entry.id   08364c6f5540fe865b3a01ad5d99309e
#
_cell.length_a   1.000
_cell.length_b   1.000
_cell.length_c   1.000
_cell.angle_alpha   90.00
_cell.angle_beta   90.00
_cell.angle_gamma   90.00
#
_symmetry.space_group_name_H-M   'P 1'
#
loop_
_entity.id
_entity.type
_entity.pdbx_description
1 polymer ?
#
loop_
_entity_poly.entity_id
_entity_poly.type
_entity_poly.pdbx_seq_one_letter_code
_entity_poly.pdbx_strand_id
1 'polypeptide(L)'
;MPKKRLSYHHGDLRAALIKAADGIIAEGGIEAFSLRAAAQRAGVSPGAPAHHFGSAKGLLTEVALLAFERIGQIIDKVGRSDDVVADVRALSLAFITFAVNHPGHFRLMFRNDLVNRTDPRYPEVSLKPGMRLGLAVAAHRGKFDVDLKRFEDAADMLCGMATLHGLANLVLEEKAAHFFGSATSRAFVQKELPRVLERLYPDQRGAS
;
A
#
# COMPACT_ATOMS: atom_id res chain seq x y z
N MET A 1 -40.19 29.01 -6.29
CA MET A 1 -40.16 27.77 -5.50
C MET A 1 -38.80 27.66 -4.84
N PRO A 2 -38.70 27.60 -3.50
CA PRO A 2 -37.41 27.53 -2.80
C PRO A 2 -36.81 26.13 -3.00
N LYS A 3 -35.56 26.06 -3.50
CA LYS A 3 -34.76 24.81 -3.58
C LYS A 3 -34.58 24.25 -2.17
N LYS A 4 -35.09 23.06 -1.94
CA LYS A 4 -34.92 22.26 -0.73
C LYS A 4 -33.42 22.12 -0.43
N ARG A 5 -32.89 22.81 0.55
CA ARG A 5 -31.56 22.57 1.13
C ARG A 5 -31.62 21.15 1.74
N LEU A 6 -31.05 20.18 1.03
CA LEU A 6 -30.75 18.88 1.61
C LEU A 6 -29.84 19.14 2.82
N SER A 7 -30.28 18.76 3.99
CA SER A 7 -29.48 18.77 5.22
C SER A 7 -28.31 17.81 4.99
N TYR A 8 -27.18 18.36 4.65
CA TYR A 8 -25.92 17.60 4.51
C TYR A 8 -25.45 17.26 5.92
N HIS A 9 -25.56 16.00 6.31
CA HIS A 9 -25.02 15.51 7.57
C HIS A 9 -23.49 15.62 7.52
N HIS A 10 -22.86 16.17 8.56
CA HIS A 10 -21.40 16.40 8.63
C HIS A 10 -20.58 15.12 8.37
N GLY A 11 -21.12 13.94 8.68
CA GLY A 11 -20.50 12.64 8.38
C GLY A 11 -20.44 12.33 6.89
N ASP A 12 -21.50 12.66 6.13
CA ASP A 12 -21.55 12.43 4.68
C ASP A 12 -20.55 13.29 3.91
N LEU A 13 -20.32 14.53 4.39
CA LEU A 13 -19.40 15.47 3.73
C LEU A 13 -17.94 15.04 3.92
N ARG A 14 -17.55 14.59 5.12
CA ARG A 14 -16.22 14.10 5.40
C ARG A 14 -15.92 12.87 4.54
N ALA A 15 -16.82 11.91 4.47
CA ALA A 15 -16.71 10.71 3.66
C ALA A 15 -16.66 11.04 2.15
N ALA A 16 -17.47 12.00 1.69
CA ALA A 16 -17.47 12.46 0.30
C ALA A 16 -16.12 13.09 -0.10
N LEU A 17 -15.50 13.87 0.78
CA LEU A 17 -14.19 14.47 0.56
C LEU A 17 -13.07 13.42 0.51
N ILE A 18 -13.10 12.43 1.41
CA ILE A 18 -12.14 11.32 1.39
C ILE A 18 -12.29 10.52 0.10
N LYS A 19 -13.53 10.17 -0.29
CA LYS A 19 -13.81 9.47 -1.54
C LYS A 19 -13.36 10.25 -2.77
N ALA A 20 -13.54 11.56 -2.77
CA ALA A 20 -13.09 12.44 -3.85
C ALA A 20 -11.56 12.45 -3.97
N ALA A 21 -10.85 12.59 -2.84
CA ALA A 21 -9.39 12.56 -2.79
C ALA A 21 -8.84 11.19 -3.20
N ASP A 22 -9.43 10.10 -2.71
CA ASP A 22 -9.09 8.72 -3.07
C ASP A 22 -9.20 8.49 -4.59
N GLY A 23 -10.29 8.96 -5.22
CA GLY A 23 -10.47 8.86 -6.66
C GLY A 23 -9.47 9.71 -7.46
N ILE A 24 -9.11 10.91 -6.98
CA ILE A 24 -8.09 11.74 -7.62
C ILE A 24 -6.73 11.03 -7.60
N ILE A 25 -6.34 10.46 -6.46
CA ILE A 25 -5.09 9.71 -6.30
C ILE A 25 -5.09 8.44 -7.17
N ALA A 26 -6.23 7.76 -7.28
CA ALA A 26 -6.37 6.57 -8.12
C ALA A 26 -6.16 6.87 -9.62
N GLU A 27 -6.69 8.00 -10.09
CA GLU A 27 -6.73 8.36 -11.52
C GLU A 27 -5.46 9.09 -11.97
N GLY A 28 -4.97 10.03 -11.16
CA GLY A 28 -3.90 10.95 -11.56
C GLY A 28 -2.68 10.98 -10.62
N GLY A 29 -2.64 10.12 -9.61
CA GLY A 29 -1.55 10.10 -8.63
C GLY A 29 -1.58 11.29 -7.68
N ILE A 30 -0.49 11.43 -6.93
CA ILE A 30 -0.34 12.49 -5.92
C ILE A 30 -0.31 13.87 -6.58
N GLU A 31 0.26 13.97 -7.76
CA GLU A 31 0.47 15.19 -8.52
C GLU A 31 -0.84 15.85 -8.96
N ALA A 32 -1.90 15.05 -9.15
CA ALA A 32 -3.24 15.55 -9.49
C ALA A 32 -4.02 16.07 -8.27
N PHE A 33 -3.53 15.79 -7.06
CA PHE A 33 -4.25 16.14 -5.84
C PHE A 33 -4.09 17.62 -5.46
N SER A 34 -5.22 18.23 -5.10
CA SER A 34 -5.28 19.49 -4.35
C SER A 34 -6.56 19.52 -3.52
N LEU A 35 -6.59 20.32 -2.42
CA LEU A 35 -7.83 20.51 -1.66
C LEU A 35 -8.95 21.09 -2.54
N ARG A 36 -8.61 21.97 -3.49
CA ARG A 36 -9.58 22.55 -4.42
C ARG A 36 -10.16 21.48 -5.36
N ALA A 37 -9.33 20.60 -5.92
CA ALA A 37 -9.79 19.50 -6.76
C ALA A 37 -10.69 18.54 -5.99
N ALA A 38 -10.33 18.22 -4.73
CA ALA A 38 -11.14 17.37 -3.87
C ALA A 38 -12.51 18.02 -3.55
N ALA A 39 -12.54 19.31 -3.22
CA ALA A 39 -13.78 20.06 -2.99
C ALA A 39 -14.66 20.08 -4.24
N GLN A 40 -14.08 20.38 -5.40
CA GLN A 40 -14.79 20.41 -6.69
C GLN A 40 -15.40 19.05 -7.02
N ARG A 41 -14.62 17.97 -6.89
CA ARG A 41 -15.08 16.60 -7.15
C ARG A 41 -16.15 16.14 -6.17
N ALA A 42 -16.09 16.58 -4.91
CA ALA A 42 -17.10 16.29 -3.90
C ALA A 42 -18.36 17.19 -4.01
N GLY A 43 -18.35 18.21 -4.89
CA GLY A 43 -19.48 19.13 -5.05
C GLY A 43 -19.70 20.05 -3.85
N VAL A 44 -18.63 20.44 -3.15
CA VAL A 44 -18.68 21.25 -1.93
C VAL A 44 -17.91 22.58 -2.07
N SER A 45 -18.04 23.46 -1.05
CA SER A 45 -17.32 24.72 -1.05
C SER A 45 -15.79 24.51 -1.01
N PRO A 46 -14.98 25.39 -1.63
CA PRO A 46 -13.52 25.26 -1.62
C PRO A 46 -12.88 25.25 -0.24
N GLY A 47 -13.53 25.85 0.77
CA GLY A 47 -13.04 25.87 2.15
C GLY A 47 -13.39 24.61 2.96
N ALA A 48 -14.32 23.77 2.50
CA ALA A 48 -14.77 22.61 3.23
C ALA A 48 -13.65 21.61 3.57
N PRO A 49 -12.72 21.26 2.66
CA PRO A 49 -11.64 20.35 2.99
C PRO A 49 -10.73 20.86 4.12
N ALA A 50 -10.36 22.14 4.08
CA ALA A 50 -9.53 22.74 5.14
C ALA A 50 -10.26 22.76 6.49
N HIS A 51 -11.56 23.01 6.50
CA HIS A 51 -12.37 22.97 7.72
C HIS A 51 -12.44 21.57 8.34
N HIS A 52 -12.55 20.51 7.53
CA HIS A 52 -12.70 19.13 8.02
C HIS A 52 -11.37 18.42 8.34
N PHE A 53 -10.30 18.75 7.61
CA PHE A 53 -9.02 18.04 7.68
C PHE A 53 -7.86 18.94 8.10
N GLY A 54 -8.09 20.24 8.30
CA GLY A 54 -7.07 21.23 8.65
C GLY A 54 -6.13 21.56 7.52
N SER A 55 -5.69 20.58 6.74
CA SER A 55 -4.72 20.76 5.67
C SER A 55 -4.82 19.67 4.60
N ALA A 56 -4.07 19.85 3.50
CA ALA A 56 -3.87 18.80 2.49
C ALA A 56 -3.31 17.51 3.11
N LYS A 57 -2.35 17.65 4.03
CA LYS A 57 -1.76 16.53 4.76
C LYS A 57 -2.79 15.74 5.56
N GLY A 58 -3.75 16.41 6.21
CA GLY A 58 -4.82 15.75 6.95
C GLY A 58 -5.71 14.89 6.04
N LEU A 59 -6.13 15.42 4.88
CA LEU A 59 -6.95 14.66 3.94
C LEU A 59 -6.16 13.53 3.25
N LEU A 60 -4.89 13.76 2.89
CA LEU A 60 -4.02 12.73 2.33
C LEU A 60 -3.72 11.61 3.34
N THR A 61 -3.67 11.93 4.64
CA THR A 61 -3.54 10.92 5.70
C THR A 61 -4.73 9.95 5.69
N GLU A 62 -5.95 10.44 5.55
CA GLU A 62 -7.12 9.56 5.44
C GLU A 62 -7.04 8.62 4.22
N VAL A 63 -6.58 9.14 3.08
CA VAL A 63 -6.41 8.31 1.86
C VAL A 63 -5.30 7.27 2.06
N ALA A 64 -4.20 7.62 2.74
CA ALA A 64 -3.12 6.68 3.05
C ALA A 64 -3.58 5.58 4.02
N LEU A 65 -4.38 5.91 5.04
CA LEU A 65 -4.96 4.92 5.97
C LEU A 65 -5.85 3.93 5.21
N LEU A 66 -6.74 4.41 4.32
CA LEU A 66 -7.55 3.54 3.46
C LEU A 66 -6.71 2.63 2.57
N ALA A 67 -5.58 3.13 2.05
CA ALA A 67 -4.68 2.33 1.22
C ALA A 67 -4.01 1.21 2.05
N PHE A 68 -3.59 1.49 3.29
CA PHE A 68 -3.08 0.47 4.21
C PHE A 68 -4.14 -0.56 4.59
N GLU A 69 -5.39 -0.14 4.82
CA GLU A 69 -6.49 -1.06 5.07
C GLU A 69 -6.74 -1.98 3.88
N ARG A 70 -6.73 -1.43 2.65
CA ARG A 70 -6.90 -2.22 1.41
C ARG A 70 -5.81 -3.28 1.24
N ILE A 71 -4.55 -2.90 1.39
CA ILE A 71 -3.47 -3.90 1.29
C ILE A 71 -3.53 -4.89 2.44
N GLY A 72 -3.90 -4.47 3.64
CA GLY A 72 -4.14 -5.37 4.78
C GLY A 72 -5.17 -6.44 4.46
N GLN A 73 -6.32 -6.04 3.89
CA GLN A 73 -7.38 -6.97 3.46
C GLN A 73 -6.90 -7.94 2.36
N ILE A 74 -6.08 -7.47 1.42
CA ILE A 74 -5.51 -8.32 0.36
C ILE A 74 -4.55 -9.33 0.97
N ILE A 75 -3.67 -8.91 1.84
CA ILE A 75 -2.70 -9.74 2.57
C ILE A 75 -3.42 -10.77 3.46
N ASP A 76 -4.49 -10.37 4.14
CA ASP A 76 -5.28 -11.28 4.99
C ASP A 76 -5.98 -12.39 4.17
N LYS A 77 -6.37 -12.10 2.92
CA LYS A 77 -7.00 -13.09 2.01
C LYS A 77 -6.02 -14.13 1.46
N VAL A 78 -4.72 -13.86 1.47
CA VAL A 78 -3.72 -14.85 0.99
C VAL A 78 -3.75 -16.13 1.83
N GLY A 79 -4.26 -16.06 3.07
CA GLY A 79 -4.31 -17.22 3.94
C GLY A 79 -2.96 -17.55 4.59
N ARG A 80 -2.89 -18.69 5.25
CA ARG A 80 -1.68 -19.34 5.77
C ARG A 80 -1.76 -20.81 5.44
N SER A 81 -0.63 -21.39 5.07
CA SER A 81 -0.50 -22.83 4.84
C SER A 81 0.68 -23.38 5.65
N ASP A 82 0.89 -24.68 5.57
CA ASP A 82 2.07 -25.33 6.15
C ASP A 82 3.32 -25.16 5.24
N ASP A 83 3.15 -24.62 4.03
CA ASP A 83 4.23 -24.33 3.08
C ASP A 83 4.67 -22.86 3.21
N VAL A 84 5.70 -22.62 4.03
CA VAL A 84 6.26 -21.28 4.25
C VAL A 84 6.81 -20.63 2.97
N VAL A 85 7.24 -21.45 2.00
CA VAL A 85 7.78 -20.95 0.72
C VAL A 85 6.63 -20.46 -0.16
N ALA A 86 5.55 -21.23 -0.26
CA ALA A 86 4.35 -20.82 -0.97
C ALA A 86 3.76 -19.53 -0.35
N ASP A 87 3.69 -19.47 0.98
CA ASP A 87 3.14 -18.31 1.71
C ASP A 87 3.94 -17.03 1.44
N VAL A 88 5.28 -17.06 1.55
CA VAL A 88 6.11 -15.87 1.31
C VAL A 88 6.03 -15.41 -0.13
N ARG A 89 5.99 -16.33 -1.10
CA ARG A 89 5.84 -16.01 -2.53
C ARG A 89 4.46 -15.37 -2.80
N ALA A 90 3.39 -15.95 -2.27
CA ALA A 90 2.02 -15.44 -2.45
C ALA A 90 1.83 -14.05 -1.83
N LEU A 91 2.34 -13.82 -0.61
CA LEU A 91 2.30 -12.51 0.06
C LEU A 91 3.11 -11.45 -0.70
N SER A 92 4.30 -11.82 -1.19
CA SER A 92 5.15 -10.93 -2.00
C SER A 92 4.49 -10.57 -3.34
N LEU A 93 3.88 -11.56 -3.99
CA LEU A 93 3.11 -11.33 -5.23
C LEU A 93 1.93 -10.41 -4.97
N ALA A 94 1.18 -10.61 -3.89
CA ALA A 94 0.05 -9.77 -3.52
C ALA A 94 0.48 -8.31 -3.24
N PHE A 95 1.60 -8.10 -2.54
CA PHE A 95 2.15 -6.77 -2.25
C PHE A 95 2.54 -6.02 -3.54
N ILE A 96 3.27 -6.66 -4.45
CA ILE A 96 3.71 -6.03 -5.70
C ILE A 96 2.54 -5.82 -6.66
N THR A 97 1.59 -6.76 -6.69
CA THR A 97 0.36 -6.61 -7.48
C THR A 97 -0.47 -5.42 -7.00
N PHE A 98 -0.57 -5.21 -5.68
CA PHE A 98 -1.22 -4.02 -5.13
C PHE A 98 -0.52 -2.75 -5.59
N ALA A 99 0.80 -2.68 -5.54
CA ALA A 99 1.56 -1.51 -5.99
C ALA A 99 1.25 -1.16 -7.45
N VAL A 100 1.22 -2.16 -8.35
CA VAL A 100 0.94 -1.97 -9.77
C VAL A 100 -0.52 -1.57 -10.05
N ASN A 101 -1.45 -2.12 -9.29
CA ASN A 101 -2.87 -1.81 -9.45
C ASN A 101 -3.28 -0.47 -8.81
N HIS A 102 -2.51 0.01 -7.82
CA HIS A 102 -2.78 1.23 -7.06
C HIS A 102 -1.53 2.11 -6.91
N PRO A 103 -0.88 2.53 -8.02
CA PRO A 103 0.44 3.17 -7.96
C PRO A 103 0.44 4.49 -7.19
N GLY A 104 -0.59 5.32 -7.36
CA GLY A 104 -0.74 6.59 -6.62
C GLY A 104 -0.87 6.36 -5.12
N HIS A 105 -1.70 5.41 -4.71
CA HIS A 105 -1.88 5.03 -3.31
C HIS A 105 -0.61 4.43 -2.71
N PHE A 106 0.03 3.51 -3.43
CA PHE A 106 1.28 2.89 -2.97
C PHE A 106 2.36 3.94 -2.73
N ARG A 107 2.55 4.89 -3.66
CA ARG A 107 3.50 5.98 -3.44
C ARG A 107 3.12 6.87 -2.25
N LEU A 108 1.82 7.21 -2.09
CA LEU A 108 1.34 8.05 -1.00
C LEU A 108 1.60 7.42 0.38
N MET A 109 1.37 6.11 0.53
CA MET A 109 1.55 5.40 1.81
C MET A 109 2.94 5.61 2.42
N PHE A 110 3.96 5.86 1.61
CA PHE A 110 5.36 6.00 2.04
C PHE A 110 5.91 7.43 1.97
N ARG A 111 5.06 8.43 1.65
CA ARG A 111 5.43 9.85 1.62
C ARG A 111 5.25 10.51 2.99
N ASN A 112 6.30 10.47 3.80
CA ASN A 112 6.31 11.05 5.17
C ASN A 112 6.08 12.56 5.21
N ASP A 113 6.42 13.26 4.14
CA ASP A 113 6.17 14.69 3.97
C ASP A 113 4.67 14.99 3.74
N LEU A 114 3.92 14.08 3.15
CA LEU A 114 2.51 14.23 2.79
C LEU A 114 1.54 13.57 3.76
N VAL A 115 2.00 12.61 4.58
CA VAL A 115 1.16 11.84 5.51
C VAL A 115 1.54 12.11 6.94
N ASN A 116 0.55 12.29 7.81
CA ASN A 116 0.75 12.46 9.25
C ASN A 116 0.96 11.10 9.93
N ARG A 117 2.21 10.71 10.16
CA ARG A 117 2.55 9.46 10.85
C ARG A 117 2.31 9.47 12.37
N THR A 118 2.02 10.66 12.94
CA THR A 118 1.66 10.78 14.36
C THR A 118 0.16 10.62 14.61
N ASP A 119 -0.64 10.40 13.56
CA ASP A 119 -2.04 10.00 13.71
C ASP A 119 -2.09 8.67 14.49
N PRO A 120 -2.86 8.60 15.60
CA PRO A 120 -2.89 7.41 16.46
C PRO A 120 -3.34 6.13 15.75
N ARG A 121 -4.10 6.25 14.66
CA ARG A 121 -4.54 5.12 13.82
C ARG A 121 -3.44 4.59 12.91
N TYR A 122 -2.44 5.45 12.60
CA TYR A 122 -1.42 5.11 11.61
C TYR A 122 -0.60 3.86 11.95
N PRO A 123 -0.06 3.70 13.19
CA PRO A 123 0.69 2.50 13.55
C PRO A 123 -0.13 1.22 13.40
N GLU A 124 -1.40 1.23 13.83
CA GLU A 124 -2.27 0.05 13.78
C GLU A 124 -2.46 -0.47 12.35
N VAL A 125 -2.82 0.40 11.41
CA VAL A 125 -3.13 -0.02 10.03
C VAL A 125 -1.87 -0.21 9.18
N SER A 126 -0.78 0.54 9.43
CA SER A 126 0.43 0.49 8.61
C SER A 126 1.35 -0.68 8.96
N LEU A 127 1.41 -1.06 10.24
CA LEU A 127 2.30 -2.12 10.70
C LEU A 127 1.79 -3.51 10.36
N LYS A 128 0.48 -3.75 10.44
CA LYS A 128 -0.11 -5.09 10.27
C LYS A 128 0.27 -5.77 8.93
N PRO A 129 0.11 -5.13 7.75
CA PRO A 129 0.51 -5.75 6.49
C PRO A 129 2.02 -6.02 6.40
N GLY A 130 2.83 -5.06 6.85
CA GLY A 130 4.29 -5.17 6.85
C GLY A 130 4.79 -6.28 7.77
N MET A 131 4.23 -6.38 8.98
CA MET A 131 4.55 -7.43 9.94
C MET A 131 4.25 -8.82 9.38
N ARG A 132 3.08 -9.02 8.77
CA ARG A 132 2.72 -10.31 8.22
C ARG A 132 3.67 -10.76 7.11
N LEU A 133 4.03 -9.84 6.21
CA LEU A 133 5.00 -10.10 5.15
C LEU A 133 6.40 -10.36 5.72
N GLY A 134 6.84 -9.55 6.70
CA GLY A 134 8.13 -9.72 7.36
C GLY A 134 8.25 -11.06 8.11
N LEU A 135 7.21 -11.49 8.80
CA LEU A 135 7.16 -12.79 9.46
C LEU A 135 7.23 -13.96 8.47
N ALA A 136 6.60 -13.84 7.28
CA ALA A 136 6.71 -14.86 6.24
C ALA A 136 8.14 -14.94 5.67
N VAL A 137 8.82 -13.80 5.50
CA VAL A 137 10.24 -13.77 5.11
C VAL A 137 11.13 -14.40 6.18
N ALA A 138 10.86 -14.12 7.46
CA ALA A 138 11.60 -14.72 8.57
C ALA A 138 11.38 -16.24 8.63
N ALA A 139 10.14 -16.71 8.50
CA ALA A 139 9.80 -18.14 8.46
C ALA A 139 10.51 -18.87 7.30
N HIS A 140 10.57 -18.25 6.12
CA HIS A 140 11.34 -18.78 4.97
C HIS A 140 12.83 -18.94 5.30
N ARG A 141 13.38 -18.14 6.21
CA ARG A 141 14.77 -18.24 6.72
C ARG A 141 14.90 -19.19 7.93
N GLY A 142 13.84 -19.91 8.28
CA GLY A 142 13.82 -20.83 9.42
C GLY A 142 13.64 -20.13 10.78
N LYS A 143 13.26 -18.85 10.80
CA LYS A 143 13.02 -18.07 12.02
C LYS A 143 11.53 -17.98 12.31
N PHE A 144 11.07 -18.65 13.35
CA PHE A 144 9.65 -18.69 13.76
C PHE A 144 9.37 -17.91 15.06
N ASP A 145 10.42 -17.63 15.86
CA ASP A 145 10.37 -16.81 17.07
C ASP A 145 11.05 -15.46 16.81
N VAL A 146 10.29 -14.51 16.23
CA VAL A 146 10.79 -13.19 15.86
C VAL A 146 10.53 -12.19 16.99
N ASP A 147 11.59 -11.60 17.53
CA ASP A 147 11.53 -10.49 18.48
C ASP A 147 12.24 -9.26 17.90
N LEU A 148 11.48 -8.23 17.54
CA LEU A 148 12.02 -7.00 16.96
C LEU A 148 12.90 -6.17 17.90
N LYS A 149 13.02 -6.55 19.18
CA LYS A 149 14.00 -5.99 20.11
C LYS A 149 15.40 -6.57 19.87
N ARG A 150 15.49 -7.75 19.24
CA ARG A 150 16.76 -8.32 18.79
C ARG A 150 17.18 -7.67 17.48
N PHE A 151 18.41 -7.19 17.41
CA PHE A 151 18.95 -6.50 16.23
C PHE A 151 18.86 -7.37 14.97
N GLU A 152 19.20 -8.65 15.07
CA GLU A 152 19.23 -9.60 13.95
C GLU A 152 17.84 -9.80 13.33
N ASP A 153 16.80 -9.87 14.15
CA ASP A 153 15.44 -10.04 13.69
C ASP A 153 14.90 -8.76 13.03
N ALA A 154 15.18 -7.61 13.64
CA ALA A 154 14.83 -6.31 13.07
C ALA A 154 15.57 -6.06 11.74
N ALA A 155 16.87 -6.43 11.67
CA ALA A 155 17.67 -6.30 10.44
C ALA A 155 17.15 -7.22 9.32
N ASP A 156 16.79 -8.47 9.62
CA ASP A 156 16.22 -9.41 8.64
C ASP A 156 14.87 -8.90 8.09
N MET A 157 14.00 -8.36 8.95
CA MET A 157 12.75 -7.74 8.51
C MET A 157 12.99 -6.51 7.62
N LEU A 158 13.93 -5.64 8.00
CA LEU A 158 14.30 -4.48 7.21
C LEU A 158 14.83 -4.89 5.82
N CYS A 159 15.71 -5.89 5.76
CA CYS A 159 16.23 -6.43 4.50
C CYS A 159 15.10 -6.99 3.61
N GLY A 160 14.17 -7.74 4.18
CA GLY A 160 13.00 -8.26 3.48
C GLY A 160 12.12 -7.13 2.93
N MET A 161 11.81 -6.13 3.75
CA MET A 161 11.06 -4.95 3.34
C MET A 161 11.78 -4.18 2.23
N ALA A 162 13.08 -3.92 2.38
CA ALA A 162 13.89 -3.20 1.39
C ALA A 162 13.89 -3.92 0.04
N THR A 163 14.02 -5.24 0.04
CA THR A 163 13.98 -6.07 -1.17
C THR A 163 12.63 -5.93 -1.89
N LEU A 164 11.54 -6.11 -1.18
CA LEU A 164 10.19 -6.07 -1.78
C LEU A 164 9.80 -4.65 -2.21
N HIS A 165 10.14 -3.62 -1.41
CA HIS A 165 9.95 -2.24 -1.80
C HIS A 165 10.79 -1.85 -3.02
N GLY A 166 12.06 -2.27 -3.06
CA GLY A 166 12.93 -2.06 -4.20
C GLY A 166 12.35 -2.69 -5.46
N LEU A 167 11.92 -3.95 -5.38
CA LEU A 167 11.31 -4.65 -6.50
C LEU A 167 9.99 -3.98 -6.94
N ALA A 168 9.12 -3.60 -6.00
CA ALA A 168 7.89 -2.89 -6.32
C ALA A 168 8.16 -1.56 -7.05
N ASN A 169 9.15 -0.78 -6.61
CA ASN A 169 9.52 0.46 -7.29
C ASN A 169 10.11 0.21 -8.69
N LEU A 170 10.97 -0.80 -8.88
CA LEU A 170 11.48 -1.18 -10.19
C LEU A 170 10.34 -1.58 -11.15
N VAL A 171 9.32 -2.24 -10.62
CA VAL A 171 8.12 -2.59 -11.41
C VAL A 171 7.29 -1.34 -11.73
N LEU A 172 7.04 -0.45 -10.76
CA LEU A 172 6.29 0.80 -10.96
C LEU A 172 6.95 1.77 -11.95
N GLU A 173 8.27 1.75 -12.02
CA GLU A 173 9.06 2.57 -12.95
C GLU A 173 9.31 1.87 -14.30
N GLU A 174 8.61 0.74 -14.57
CA GLU A 174 8.73 -0.09 -15.78
C GLU A 174 10.13 -0.66 -16.03
N LYS A 175 11.09 -0.42 -15.14
CA LYS A 175 12.47 -0.93 -15.24
C LYS A 175 12.52 -2.45 -15.24
N ALA A 176 11.72 -3.10 -14.37
CA ALA A 176 11.62 -4.56 -14.35
C ALA A 176 11.00 -5.09 -15.64
N ALA A 177 9.93 -4.47 -16.14
CA ALA A 177 9.32 -4.85 -17.41
C ALA A 177 10.32 -4.74 -18.58
N HIS A 178 11.03 -3.63 -18.66
CA HIS A 178 12.06 -3.41 -19.68
C HIS A 178 13.18 -4.45 -19.60
N PHE A 179 13.69 -4.76 -18.40
CA PHE A 179 14.76 -5.74 -18.19
C PHE A 179 14.38 -7.15 -18.70
N PHE A 180 13.11 -7.54 -18.59
CA PHE A 180 12.60 -8.83 -19.05
C PHE A 180 11.95 -8.78 -20.44
N GLY A 181 11.94 -7.64 -21.13
CA GLY A 181 11.29 -7.48 -22.42
C GLY A 181 9.75 -7.56 -22.34
N SER A 182 9.17 -7.32 -21.17
CA SER A 182 7.71 -7.28 -21.00
C SER A 182 7.15 -5.93 -21.46
N ALA A 183 5.99 -5.94 -22.12
CA ALA A 183 5.39 -4.73 -22.69
C ALA A 183 4.93 -3.71 -21.63
N THR A 184 4.57 -4.16 -20.43
CA THR A 184 4.09 -3.32 -19.33
C THR A 184 4.42 -3.94 -17.98
N SER A 185 4.41 -3.14 -16.91
CA SER A 185 4.53 -3.62 -15.53
C SER A 185 3.48 -4.68 -15.18
N ARG A 186 2.25 -4.54 -15.70
CA ARG A 186 1.20 -5.52 -15.48
C ARG A 186 1.50 -6.86 -16.16
N ALA A 187 2.02 -6.83 -17.39
CA ALA A 187 2.46 -8.04 -18.09
C ALA A 187 3.61 -8.73 -17.36
N PHE A 188 4.60 -7.96 -16.87
CA PHE A 188 5.69 -8.47 -16.03
C PHE A 188 5.17 -9.17 -14.78
N VAL A 189 4.25 -8.53 -14.03
CA VAL A 189 3.68 -9.11 -12.80
C VAL A 189 2.96 -10.43 -13.09
N GLN A 190 2.29 -10.56 -14.21
CA GLN A 190 1.55 -11.78 -14.57
C GLN A 190 2.45 -12.93 -15.03
N LYS A 191 3.53 -12.63 -15.77
CA LYS A 191 4.34 -13.65 -16.45
C LYS A 191 5.64 -13.95 -15.74
N GLU A 192 6.38 -12.90 -15.35
CA GLU A 192 7.77 -13.04 -14.92
C GLU A 192 7.92 -12.95 -13.39
N LEU A 193 7.12 -12.13 -12.73
CA LEU A 193 7.23 -11.94 -11.29
C LEU A 193 7.15 -13.25 -10.48
N PRO A 194 6.24 -14.20 -10.77
CA PRO A 194 6.23 -15.48 -10.05
C PRO A 194 7.58 -16.20 -10.10
N ARG A 195 8.23 -16.24 -11.28
CA ARG A 195 9.55 -16.87 -11.48
C ARG A 195 10.67 -16.08 -10.78
N VAL A 196 10.58 -14.76 -10.73
CA VAL A 196 11.50 -13.91 -9.95
C VAL A 196 11.36 -14.22 -8.46
N LEU A 197 10.14 -14.39 -7.96
CA LEU A 197 9.89 -14.75 -6.56
C LEU A 197 10.37 -16.18 -6.22
N GLU A 198 10.31 -17.12 -7.16
CA GLU A 198 10.94 -18.45 -7.00
C GLU A 198 12.46 -18.34 -6.82
N ARG A 199 13.12 -17.41 -7.51
CA ARG A 199 14.54 -17.14 -7.34
C ARG A 199 14.86 -16.41 -6.04
N LEU A 200 13.98 -15.51 -5.62
CA LEU A 200 14.14 -14.75 -4.38
C LEU A 200 13.91 -15.63 -3.13
N TYR A 201 12.95 -16.53 -3.23
CA TYR A 201 12.56 -17.48 -2.18
C TYR A 201 12.61 -18.92 -2.73
N PRO A 202 13.81 -19.52 -2.84
CA PRO A 202 13.95 -20.88 -3.36
C PRO A 202 13.31 -21.91 -2.44
N ASP A 203 12.93 -23.04 -3.01
CA ASP A 203 12.45 -24.19 -2.24
C ASP A 203 13.56 -24.68 -1.32
N GLN A 204 13.22 -24.95 -0.05
CA GLN A 204 14.20 -25.44 0.95
C GLN A 204 14.54 -26.93 0.75
N ARG A 205 13.88 -27.61 -0.19
CA ARG A 205 14.14 -29.01 -0.53
C ARG A 205 15.32 -29.10 -1.50
N GLY A 206 16.54 -29.13 -0.94
CA GLY A 206 17.73 -29.32 -1.77
C GLY A 206 19.08 -28.94 -1.17
N ALA A 207 19.11 -28.60 0.12
CA ALA A 207 20.35 -28.48 0.88
C ALA A 207 20.51 -29.75 1.77
N SER A 208 20.80 -30.86 1.11
CA SER A 208 21.29 -32.09 1.75
C SER A 208 22.69 -32.35 1.25
#